data_397d53bfe5a2940c268ec6f19591ce50
#
_entry.id   397d53bfe5a2940c268ec6f19591ce50
#
_cell.length_a   1.000
_cell.length_b   1.000
_cell.length_c   1.000
_cell.angle_alpha   90.00
_cell.angle_beta   90.00
_cell.angle_gamma   90.00
#
_symmetry.space_group_name_H-M   'P 1'
#
loop_
_entity.id
_entity.type
_entity.pdbx_description
1 polymer ?
#
loop_
_entity_poly.entity_id
_entity_poly.type
_entity_poly.pdbx_seq_one_letter_code
_entity_poly.pdbx_strand_id
1 'polypeptide(L)'
;MTTTRVLTGITTTGTPHLGNYVGAIRPAIAASQQADVEAYLFLADFHALIKNQNPIEVAQSSREIAATWLALGLDPEHSFFYRQSDIPEITELSWILSCSAAKGLMNRAHAYKASVQANEAAGEDPDFGTTMGLFSYPVLMAADILIFNAHRVPVGRDQIQHVEMARDIAQRFNHHYGTIFTLPEAVVDDHVAILQGLDGRKMSKSYGNTIPLFGTPKQLQKSINKIKTNLLEPGEPKDADDATVFQIWCAFADEAERQQMRQAFAGGIGWGDAKRQLFERVNDELSPARERYERLMADPGQLESILQAGAARLRPQSSALMERVRDATGLRPYR
;
A
#
# COMPACT_ATOMS: atom_id res chain seq x y z
N MET A 1 17.14 17.14 16.20
CA MET A 1 15.97 17.23 15.30
C MET A 1 14.97 16.18 15.76
N THR A 2 13.72 16.51 15.88
CA THR A 2 12.69 15.52 16.26
C THR A 2 12.39 14.65 15.05
N THR A 3 12.61 13.33 15.18
CA THR A 3 12.34 12.35 14.12
C THR A 3 10.84 12.26 13.85
N THR A 4 10.43 12.29 12.60
CA THR A 4 9.04 12.17 12.19
C THR A 4 8.69 10.69 12.01
N ARG A 5 7.68 10.19 12.73
CA ARG A 5 7.16 8.83 12.57
C ARG A 5 6.18 8.78 11.42
N VAL A 6 6.48 7.96 10.43
CA VAL A 6 5.68 7.77 9.23
C VAL A 6 5.21 6.33 9.16
N LEU A 7 3.89 6.10 9.15
CA LEU A 7 3.31 4.77 9.10
C LEU A 7 2.69 4.48 7.73
N THR A 8 3.09 3.38 7.12
CA THR A 8 2.55 2.92 5.84
C THR A 8 1.96 1.51 5.99
N GLY A 9 0.65 1.40 5.83
CA GLY A 9 -0.03 0.11 5.75
C GLY A 9 0.05 -0.49 4.35
N ILE A 10 0.47 -1.74 4.27
CA ILE A 10 0.63 -2.48 3.02
C ILE A 10 -0.47 -3.53 2.94
N THR A 11 -1.42 -3.32 2.03
CA THR A 11 -2.51 -4.28 1.81
C THR A 11 -1.96 -5.62 1.31
N THR A 12 -2.29 -6.71 1.98
CA THR A 12 -1.82 -8.07 1.65
C THR A 12 -2.82 -8.81 0.76
N THR A 13 -3.23 -8.21 -0.36
CA THR A 13 -4.18 -8.82 -1.30
C THR A 13 -3.65 -8.86 -2.72
N GLY A 14 -3.49 -10.07 -3.24
CA GLY A 14 -3.08 -10.35 -4.62
C GLY A 14 -1.66 -9.89 -4.95
N THR A 15 -1.18 -10.28 -6.14
CA THR A 15 0.20 -10.01 -6.60
C THR A 15 0.40 -8.56 -7.03
N PRO A 16 1.49 -7.88 -6.65
CA PRO A 16 1.81 -6.53 -7.09
C PRO A 16 2.05 -6.42 -8.61
N HIS A 17 1.72 -5.26 -9.18
CA HIS A 17 1.92 -4.92 -10.59
C HIS A 17 2.72 -3.62 -10.74
N LEU A 18 3.15 -3.28 -11.96
CA LEU A 18 3.96 -2.08 -12.22
C LEU A 18 3.33 -0.80 -11.67
N GLY A 19 2.00 -0.67 -11.72
CA GLY A 19 1.29 0.49 -11.15
C GLY A 19 1.45 0.61 -9.63
N ASN A 20 1.51 -0.52 -8.90
CA ASN A 20 1.80 -0.50 -7.46
C ASN A 20 3.26 -0.09 -7.20
N TYR A 21 4.19 -0.57 -8.01
CA TYR A 21 5.60 -0.21 -7.90
C TYR A 21 5.81 1.29 -8.06
N VAL A 22 5.37 1.84 -9.19
CA VAL A 22 5.58 3.26 -9.52
C VAL A 22 4.77 4.18 -8.60
N GLY A 23 3.53 3.81 -8.31
CA GLY A 23 2.58 4.67 -7.61
C GLY A 23 2.63 4.58 -6.08
N ALA A 24 3.24 3.55 -5.50
CA ALA A 24 3.23 3.39 -4.05
C ALA A 24 4.56 2.86 -3.48
N ILE A 25 5.08 1.75 -4.02
CA ILE A 25 6.19 1.05 -3.36
C ILE A 25 7.48 1.86 -3.48
N ARG A 26 7.85 2.29 -4.69
CA ARG A 26 9.07 3.07 -4.94
C ARG A 26 9.09 4.39 -4.16
N PRO A 27 8.03 5.22 -4.15
CA PRO A 27 7.98 6.43 -3.32
C PRO A 27 8.09 6.15 -1.82
N ALA A 28 7.41 5.11 -1.32
CA ALA A 28 7.46 4.77 0.10
C ALA A 28 8.84 4.29 0.55
N ILE A 29 9.54 3.50 -0.28
CA ILE A 29 10.92 3.08 -0.02
C ILE A 29 11.84 4.30 -0.02
N ALA A 30 11.73 5.20 -0.99
CA ALA A 30 12.53 6.42 -1.03
C ALA A 30 12.28 7.32 0.21
N ALA A 31 11.02 7.46 0.64
CA ALA A 31 10.68 8.21 1.83
C ALA A 31 11.22 7.57 3.12
N SER A 32 11.27 6.24 3.20
CA SER A 32 11.78 5.51 4.37
C SER A 32 13.28 5.68 4.59
N GLN A 33 14.02 6.11 3.58
CA GLN A 33 15.48 6.33 3.63
C GLN A 33 15.87 7.74 4.07
N GLN A 34 14.91 8.64 4.31
CA GLN A 34 15.19 10.00 4.75
C GLN A 34 15.68 10.01 6.20
N ALA A 35 16.73 10.79 6.47
CA ALA A 35 17.43 10.80 7.76
C ALA A 35 16.60 11.29 8.96
N ASP A 36 15.54 12.07 8.70
CA ASP A 36 14.62 12.62 9.70
C ASP A 36 13.31 11.80 9.82
N VAL A 37 13.23 10.65 9.13
CA VAL A 37 12.06 9.77 9.13
C VAL A 37 12.35 8.48 9.88
N GLU A 38 11.45 8.14 10.80
CA GLU A 38 11.34 6.81 11.41
C GLU A 38 10.17 6.09 10.73
N ALA A 39 10.49 5.16 9.84
CA ALA A 39 9.51 4.53 8.96
C ALA A 39 8.98 3.21 9.55
N TYR A 40 7.65 3.12 9.64
CA TYR A 40 6.90 1.95 10.07
C TYR A 40 6.12 1.43 8.87
N LEU A 41 6.48 0.24 8.38
CA LEU A 41 5.82 -0.39 7.24
C LEU A 41 5.26 -1.74 7.69
N PHE A 42 3.97 -1.94 7.56
CA PHE A 42 3.37 -3.18 8.03
C PHE A 42 2.50 -3.86 6.98
N LEU A 43 2.54 -5.17 7.00
CA LEU A 43 1.66 -6.03 6.24
C LEU A 43 0.31 -6.10 6.96
N ALA A 44 -0.74 -5.55 6.35
CA ALA A 44 -2.07 -5.42 6.92
C ALA A 44 -2.89 -6.72 6.79
N ASP A 45 -2.41 -7.79 7.42
CA ASP A 45 -2.97 -9.14 7.28
C ASP A 45 -4.32 -9.30 7.99
N PHE A 46 -4.57 -8.65 9.14
CA PHE A 46 -5.92 -8.61 9.74
C PHE A 46 -6.91 -7.89 8.82
N HIS A 47 -6.52 -6.79 8.17
CA HIS A 47 -7.37 -6.09 7.23
C HIS A 47 -7.69 -6.94 5.99
N ALA A 48 -6.80 -7.84 5.59
CA ALA A 48 -7.04 -8.74 4.46
C ALA A 48 -8.25 -9.66 4.68
N LEU A 49 -8.51 -10.07 5.94
CA LEU A 49 -9.61 -10.96 6.31
C LEU A 49 -11.00 -10.37 6.01
N ILE A 50 -11.11 -9.04 5.86
CA ILE A 50 -12.38 -8.38 5.51
C ILE A 50 -12.87 -8.83 4.14
N LYS A 51 -11.94 -9.08 3.20
CA LYS A 51 -12.26 -9.38 1.79
C LYS A 51 -11.88 -10.78 1.36
N ASN A 52 -10.95 -11.42 2.06
CA ASN A 52 -10.44 -12.73 1.70
C ASN A 52 -10.37 -13.64 2.93
N GLN A 53 -11.16 -14.70 2.93
CA GLN A 53 -11.21 -15.69 4.00
C GLN A 53 -10.55 -17.02 3.61
N ASN A 54 -9.88 -17.08 2.44
CA ASN A 54 -9.09 -18.23 2.03
C ASN A 54 -7.71 -18.18 2.70
N PRO A 55 -7.40 -19.07 3.65
CA PRO A 55 -6.15 -19.01 4.42
C PRO A 55 -4.89 -19.21 3.55
N ILE A 56 -5.01 -19.98 2.48
CA ILE A 56 -3.89 -20.22 1.56
C ILE A 56 -3.56 -18.95 0.78
N GLU A 57 -4.58 -18.26 0.27
CA GLU A 57 -4.40 -17.01 -0.48
C GLU A 57 -3.90 -15.88 0.41
N VAL A 58 -4.41 -15.77 1.64
CA VAL A 58 -3.95 -14.76 2.61
C VAL A 58 -2.46 -14.96 2.93
N ALA A 59 -2.07 -16.19 3.25
CA ALA A 59 -0.67 -16.50 3.55
C ALA A 59 0.25 -16.27 2.34
N GLN A 60 -0.18 -16.71 1.14
CA GLN A 60 0.58 -16.56 -0.10
C GLN A 60 0.76 -15.08 -0.45
N SER A 61 -0.32 -14.29 -0.42
CA SER A 61 -0.29 -12.86 -0.74
C SER A 61 0.61 -12.10 0.24
N SER A 62 0.53 -12.39 1.53
CA SER A 62 1.39 -11.78 2.55
C SER A 62 2.87 -12.03 2.24
N ARG A 63 3.23 -13.27 1.91
CA ARG A 63 4.61 -13.65 1.55
C ARG A 63 5.09 -12.97 0.28
N GLU A 64 4.28 -12.97 -0.79
CA GLU A 64 4.63 -12.32 -2.07
C GLU A 64 4.86 -10.82 -1.89
N ILE A 65 4.02 -10.17 -1.08
CA ILE A 65 4.13 -8.73 -0.83
C ILE A 65 5.35 -8.42 0.02
N ALA A 66 5.62 -9.20 1.08
CA ALA A 66 6.82 -9.03 1.89
C ALA A 66 8.09 -9.17 1.03
N ALA A 67 8.18 -10.25 0.25
CA ALA A 67 9.29 -10.48 -0.67
C ALA A 67 9.44 -9.35 -1.70
N THR A 68 8.32 -8.81 -2.19
CA THR A 68 8.32 -7.71 -3.17
C THR A 68 8.96 -6.44 -2.59
N TRP A 69 8.56 -6.01 -1.41
CA TRP A 69 9.09 -4.79 -0.78
C TRP A 69 10.58 -4.90 -0.50
N LEU A 70 11.02 -6.03 0.06
CA LEU A 70 12.43 -6.29 0.32
C LEU A 70 13.25 -6.38 -0.97
N ALA A 71 12.72 -7.05 -2.00
CA ALA A 71 13.38 -7.17 -3.29
C ALA A 71 13.58 -5.83 -3.98
N LEU A 72 12.63 -4.91 -3.81
CA LEU A 72 12.69 -3.55 -4.37
C LEU A 72 13.56 -2.59 -3.55
N GLY A 73 14.17 -3.04 -2.46
CA GLY A 73 15.16 -2.27 -1.71
C GLY A 73 14.67 -1.65 -0.41
N LEU A 74 13.53 -2.12 0.13
CA LEU A 74 13.20 -1.78 1.52
C LEU A 74 14.28 -2.34 2.44
N ASP A 75 14.89 -1.45 3.25
CA ASP A 75 15.89 -1.82 4.23
C ASP A 75 15.24 -2.08 5.60
N PRO A 76 15.16 -3.36 6.04
CA PRO A 76 14.54 -3.71 7.31
C PRO A 76 15.39 -3.32 8.53
N GLU A 77 16.68 -2.96 8.35
CA GLU A 77 17.52 -2.47 9.44
C GLU A 77 17.24 -0.99 9.75
N HIS A 78 16.99 -0.19 8.73
CA HIS A 78 16.64 1.23 8.87
C HIS A 78 15.15 1.48 9.11
N SER A 79 14.28 0.61 8.58
CA SER A 79 12.84 0.70 8.74
C SER A 79 12.31 -0.38 9.67
N PHE A 80 11.17 -0.13 10.31
CA PHE A 80 10.42 -1.19 10.97
C PHE A 80 9.52 -1.87 9.93
N PHE A 81 9.84 -3.12 9.59
CA PHE A 81 9.05 -3.91 8.66
C PHE A 81 8.50 -5.15 9.36
N TYR A 82 7.16 -5.26 9.48
CA TYR A 82 6.51 -6.27 10.31
C TYR A 82 5.12 -6.66 9.77
N ARG A 83 4.54 -7.75 10.27
CA ARG A 83 3.13 -8.07 10.08
C ARG A 83 2.31 -7.45 11.21
N GLN A 84 1.12 -6.97 10.90
CA GLN A 84 0.17 -6.44 11.86
C GLN A 84 -0.12 -7.47 12.97
N SER A 85 -0.32 -8.73 12.60
CA SER A 85 -0.58 -9.83 13.54
C SER A 85 0.58 -10.18 14.49
N ASP A 86 1.80 -9.74 14.19
CA ASP A 86 2.96 -9.92 15.08
C ASP A 86 2.99 -8.90 16.25
N ILE A 87 2.08 -7.92 16.24
CA ILE A 87 1.92 -6.92 17.30
C ILE A 87 0.52 -7.09 17.95
N PRO A 88 0.34 -8.05 18.87
CA PRO A 88 -0.97 -8.34 19.45
C PRO A 88 -1.60 -7.17 20.20
N GLU A 89 -0.81 -6.22 20.67
CA GLU A 89 -1.28 -4.99 21.32
C GLU A 89 -2.19 -4.15 20.42
N ILE A 90 -2.08 -4.28 19.09
CA ILE A 90 -2.95 -3.58 18.12
C ILE A 90 -4.41 -4.01 18.30
N THR A 91 -4.67 -5.31 18.50
CA THR A 91 -6.04 -5.80 18.67
C THR A 91 -6.62 -5.42 20.03
N GLU A 92 -5.82 -5.40 21.08
CA GLU A 92 -6.23 -4.90 22.39
C GLU A 92 -6.58 -3.40 22.32
N LEU A 93 -5.70 -2.61 21.69
CA LEU A 93 -5.95 -1.18 21.49
C LEU A 93 -7.21 -0.96 20.64
N SER A 94 -7.40 -1.72 19.57
CA SER A 94 -8.59 -1.64 18.73
C SER A 94 -9.87 -1.84 19.52
N TRP A 95 -9.90 -2.79 20.46
CA TRP A 95 -11.04 -2.97 21.34
C TRP A 95 -11.27 -1.76 22.26
N ILE A 96 -10.24 -1.27 22.92
CA ILE A 96 -10.33 -0.11 23.80
C ILE A 96 -10.81 1.13 23.04
N LEU A 97 -10.29 1.37 21.84
CA LEU A 97 -10.71 2.47 20.97
C LEU A 97 -12.16 2.31 20.48
N SER A 98 -12.62 1.07 20.24
CA SER A 98 -14.02 0.79 19.88
C SER A 98 -15.00 1.27 20.97
N CYS A 99 -14.60 1.19 22.24
CA CYS A 99 -15.39 1.71 23.36
C CYS A 99 -15.47 3.25 23.38
N SER A 100 -14.54 3.93 22.72
CA SER A 100 -14.51 5.40 22.61
C SER A 100 -15.03 5.89 21.24
N ALA A 101 -15.05 5.07 20.20
CA ALA A 101 -15.51 5.44 18.87
C ALA A 101 -17.03 5.61 18.82
N ALA A 102 -17.50 6.75 18.34
CA ALA A 102 -18.93 6.99 18.21
C ALA A 102 -19.52 6.21 17.03
N LYS A 103 -20.64 5.48 17.24
CA LYS A 103 -21.32 4.76 16.18
C LYS A 103 -21.68 5.66 14.99
N GLY A 104 -22.09 6.92 15.25
CA GLY A 104 -22.39 7.88 14.19
C GLY A 104 -21.16 8.27 13.34
N LEU A 105 -19.94 8.21 13.89
CA LEU A 105 -18.70 8.36 13.13
C LEU A 105 -18.52 7.14 12.21
N MET A 106 -18.67 5.93 12.75
CA MET A 106 -18.51 4.67 12.02
C MET A 106 -19.52 4.54 10.86
N ASN A 107 -20.76 4.95 11.06
CA ASN A 107 -21.80 4.95 10.00
C ASN A 107 -21.43 5.82 8.80
N ARG A 108 -20.50 6.76 8.94
CA ARG A 108 -20.04 7.65 7.86
C ARG A 108 -18.85 7.09 7.08
N ALA A 109 -18.25 5.99 7.54
CA ALA A 109 -17.13 5.35 6.84
C ALA A 109 -17.51 4.98 5.39
N HIS A 110 -16.67 5.35 4.43
CA HIS A 110 -16.97 5.23 3.00
C HIS A 110 -17.35 3.79 2.60
N ALA A 111 -16.62 2.79 3.07
CA ALA A 111 -16.87 1.40 2.69
C ALA A 111 -18.21 0.88 3.23
N TYR A 112 -18.55 1.19 4.50
CA TYR A 112 -19.84 0.83 5.07
C TYR A 112 -20.98 1.54 4.34
N LYS A 113 -20.83 2.85 4.12
CA LYS A 113 -21.84 3.64 3.41
C LYS A 113 -22.06 3.13 1.98
N ALA A 114 -20.99 2.75 1.27
CA ALA A 114 -21.09 2.18 -0.06
C ALA A 114 -21.81 0.81 -0.04
N SER A 115 -21.55 -0.03 0.97
CA SER A 115 -22.28 -1.31 1.16
C SER A 115 -23.78 -1.07 1.38
N VAL A 116 -24.15 -0.17 2.29
CA VAL A 116 -25.54 0.21 2.56
C VAL A 116 -26.24 0.69 1.28
N GLN A 117 -25.61 1.62 0.54
CA GLN A 117 -26.19 2.15 -0.69
C GLN A 117 -26.38 1.06 -1.77
N ALA A 118 -25.44 0.12 -1.89
CA ALA A 118 -25.58 -0.99 -2.83
C ALA A 118 -26.73 -1.95 -2.44
N ASN A 119 -26.88 -2.25 -1.14
CA ASN A 119 -27.94 -3.08 -0.62
C ASN A 119 -29.33 -2.42 -0.81
N GLU A 120 -29.47 -1.14 -0.46
CA GLU A 120 -30.69 -0.38 -0.68
C GLU A 120 -31.08 -0.33 -2.16
N ALA A 121 -30.09 -0.12 -3.06
CA ALA A 121 -30.33 -0.13 -4.51
C ALA A 121 -30.76 -1.51 -5.04
N ALA A 122 -30.37 -2.60 -4.36
CA ALA A 122 -30.77 -3.95 -4.66
C ALA A 122 -32.12 -4.35 -4.01
N GLY A 123 -32.70 -3.48 -3.16
CA GLY A 123 -33.91 -3.78 -2.41
C GLY A 123 -33.71 -4.72 -1.21
N GLU A 124 -32.49 -4.85 -0.75
CA GLU A 124 -32.09 -5.67 0.39
C GLU A 124 -32.05 -4.87 1.69
N ASP A 125 -31.91 -5.57 2.83
CA ASP A 125 -31.64 -4.92 4.12
C ASP A 125 -30.34 -4.11 4.03
N PRO A 126 -30.29 -2.86 4.57
CA PRO A 126 -29.09 -2.02 4.53
C PRO A 126 -27.80 -2.71 4.99
N ASP A 127 -27.89 -3.58 5.99
CA ASP A 127 -26.75 -4.31 6.55
C ASP A 127 -26.55 -5.72 5.95
N PHE A 128 -27.32 -6.09 4.90
CA PHE A 128 -27.21 -7.40 4.28
C PHE A 128 -25.77 -7.70 3.85
N GLY A 129 -25.22 -8.83 4.31
CA GLY A 129 -23.85 -9.24 4.00
C GLY A 129 -22.73 -8.39 4.61
N THR A 130 -23.06 -7.33 5.34
CA THR A 130 -22.05 -6.49 6.01
C THR A 130 -21.54 -7.18 7.27
N THR A 131 -20.23 -7.49 7.31
CA THR A 131 -19.58 -8.06 8.48
C THR A 131 -19.17 -6.98 9.49
N MET A 132 -19.04 -7.37 10.77
CA MET A 132 -18.45 -6.46 11.78
C MET A 132 -17.03 -6.02 11.40
N GLY A 133 -16.24 -6.86 10.71
CA GLY A 133 -14.94 -6.47 10.20
C GLY A 133 -15.02 -5.31 9.20
N LEU A 134 -15.96 -5.36 8.26
CA LEU A 134 -16.19 -4.25 7.31
C LEU A 134 -16.67 -2.98 8.02
N PHE A 135 -17.49 -3.10 9.05
CA PHE A 135 -17.99 -1.94 9.81
C PHE A 135 -16.91 -1.32 10.70
N SER A 136 -16.10 -2.16 11.37
CA SER A 136 -15.18 -1.70 12.43
C SER A 136 -13.73 -1.52 12.01
N TYR A 137 -13.33 -1.90 10.77
CA TYR A 137 -11.92 -1.78 10.36
C TYR A 137 -11.34 -0.36 10.49
N PRO A 138 -12.10 0.76 10.40
CA PRO A 138 -11.51 2.06 10.64
C PRO A 138 -10.97 2.23 12.07
N VAL A 139 -11.53 1.52 13.05
CA VAL A 139 -10.99 1.50 14.42
C VAL A 139 -9.72 0.66 14.51
N LEU A 140 -9.65 -0.46 13.79
CA LEU A 140 -8.42 -1.23 13.68
C LEU A 140 -7.31 -0.41 13.00
N MET A 141 -7.62 0.32 11.93
CA MET A 141 -6.67 1.23 11.29
C MET A 141 -6.25 2.37 12.24
N ALA A 142 -7.16 2.90 13.05
CA ALA A 142 -6.80 3.86 14.09
C ALA A 142 -5.83 3.23 15.11
N ALA A 143 -6.03 1.98 15.51
CA ALA A 143 -5.12 1.28 16.41
C ALA A 143 -3.72 1.08 15.78
N ASP A 144 -3.63 0.71 14.49
CA ASP A 144 -2.35 0.63 13.76
C ASP A 144 -1.56 1.94 13.82
N ILE A 145 -2.25 3.05 13.62
CA ILE A 145 -1.65 4.39 13.58
C ILE A 145 -1.23 4.84 14.99
N LEU A 146 -2.12 4.65 15.97
CA LEU A 146 -1.96 5.22 17.31
C LEU A 146 -1.03 4.41 18.20
N ILE A 147 -0.87 3.10 17.97
CA ILE A 147 -0.01 2.23 18.77
C ILE A 147 1.46 2.70 18.76
N PHE A 148 1.89 3.35 17.69
CA PHE A 148 3.24 3.91 17.54
C PHE A 148 3.25 5.43 17.58
N ASN A 149 2.11 6.08 17.84
CA ASN A 149 1.98 7.53 17.79
C ASN A 149 2.53 8.11 16.47
N ALA A 150 2.13 7.54 15.34
CA ALA A 150 2.54 8.00 14.02
C ALA A 150 2.11 9.46 13.81
N HIS A 151 3.04 10.29 13.31
CA HIS A 151 2.78 11.68 12.99
C HIS A 151 2.13 11.83 11.62
N ARG A 152 2.62 11.07 10.64
CA ARG A 152 2.18 11.14 9.24
C ARG A 152 1.81 9.77 8.71
N VAL A 153 0.73 9.73 7.94
CA VAL A 153 0.23 8.51 7.29
C VAL A 153 0.06 8.79 5.81
N PRO A 154 1.02 8.37 4.96
CA PRO A 154 0.89 8.47 3.51
C PRO A 154 -0.28 7.60 3.02
N VAL A 155 -1.25 8.21 2.35
CA VAL A 155 -2.46 7.53 1.89
C VAL A 155 -2.93 8.06 0.54
N GLY A 156 -3.65 7.23 -0.21
CA GLY A 156 -4.43 7.70 -1.34
C GLY A 156 -5.59 8.61 -0.89
N ARG A 157 -6.09 9.45 -1.79
CA ARG A 157 -7.19 10.39 -1.51
C ARG A 157 -8.44 9.71 -0.95
N ASP A 158 -8.72 8.47 -1.35
CA ASP A 158 -9.83 7.65 -0.87
C ASP A 158 -9.68 7.21 0.59
N GLN A 159 -8.47 7.26 1.15
CA GLN A 159 -8.18 6.86 2.53
C GLN A 159 -8.03 8.03 3.51
N ILE A 160 -8.09 9.28 3.05
CA ILE A 160 -7.99 10.48 3.91
C ILE A 160 -9.02 10.40 5.05
N GLN A 161 -10.26 10.03 4.72
CA GLN A 161 -11.33 9.92 5.71
C GLN A 161 -10.96 8.99 6.88
N HIS A 162 -10.27 7.89 6.62
CA HIS A 162 -9.90 6.94 7.68
C HIS A 162 -8.85 7.51 8.63
N VAL A 163 -7.90 8.30 8.12
CA VAL A 163 -6.92 8.99 8.96
C VAL A 163 -7.60 10.08 9.79
N GLU A 164 -8.56 10.82 9.22
CA GLU A 164 -9.38 11.78 9.97
C GLU A 164 -10.24 11.08 11.03
N MET A 165 -10.79 9.90 10.75
CA MET A 165 -11.50 9.10 11.75
C MET A 165 -10.58 8.65 12.88
N ALA A 166 -9.34 8.24 12.58
CA ALA A 166 -8.34 7.91 13.58
C ALA A 166 -8.00 9.13 14.46
N ARG A 167 -7.91 10.29 13.87
CA ARG A 167 -7.69 11.57 14.52
C ARG A 167 -8.85 11.92 15.49
N ASP A 168 -10.10 11.78 15.04
CA ASP A 168 -11.30 12.01 15.85
C ASP A 168 -11.35 11.04 17.04
N ILE A 169 -11.05 9.77 16.82
CA ILE A 169 -11.01 8.74 17.86
C ILE A 169 -9.91 9.06 18.91
N ALA A 170 -8.71 9.43 18.43
CA ALA A 170 -7.59 9.81 19.30
C ALA A 170 -7.92 11.06 20.13
N GLN A 171 -8.51 12.07 19.52
CA GLN A 171 -8.91 13.31 20.19
C GLN A 171 -9.95 13.04 21.28
N ARG A 172 -10.95 12.21 20.97
CA ARG A 172 -11.99 11.83 21.93
C ARG A 172 -11.40 11.02 23.09
N PHE A 173 -10.51 10.08 22.81
CA PHE A 173 -9.82 9.32 23.84
C PHE A 173 -8.99 10.23 24.74
N ASN A 174 -8.18 11.11 24.15
CA ASN A 174 -7.36 12.07 24.88
C ASN A 174 -8.20 13.02 25.78
N HIS A 175 -9.40 13.40 25.32
CA HIS A 175 -10.30 14.23 26.09
C HIS A 175 -10.79 13.51 27.37
N HIS A 176 -11.08 12.21 27.27
CA HIS A 176 -11.59 11.43 28.40
C HIS A 176 -10.51 10.97 29.37
N TYR A 177 -9.34 10.60 28.86
CA TYR A 177 -8.31 9.86 29.63
C TYR A 177 -6.98 10.62 29.76
N GLY A 178 -6.90 11.85 29.26
CA GLY A 178 -5.65 12.62 29.21
C GLY A 178 -4.86 12.36 27.92
N THR A 179 -3.90 13.23 27.62
CA THR A 179 -3.11 13.19 26.39
C THR A 179 -2.18 11.99 26.32
N ILE A 180 -2.58 10.95 25.58
CA ILE A 180 -1.84 9.72 25.36
C ILE A 180 -1.42 9.60 23.90
N PHE A 181 -2.33 9.90 22.97
CA PHE A 181 -2.12 9.74 21.54
C PHE A 181 -1.72 11.04 20.87
N THR A 182 -0.74 10.95 19.95
CA THR A 182 -0.47 11.96 18.96
C THR A 182 -1.57 11.96 17.89
N LEU A 183 -2.02 13.13 17.45
CA LEU A 183 -3.03 13.22 16.41
C LEU A 183 -2.35 13.05 15.03
N PRO A 184 -2.68 12.00 14.26
CA PRO A 184 -2.03 11.74 12.97
C PRO A 184 -2.47 12.73 11.90
N GLU A 185 -1.63 12.89 10.87
CA GLU A 185 -1.93 13.66 9.67
C GLU A 185 -1.89 12.77 8.43
N ALA A 186 -2.93 12.88 7.59
CA ALA A 186 -2.91 12.25 6.26
C ALA A 186 -1.96 13.02 5.35
N VAL A 187 -1.07 12.31 4.69
CA VAL A 187 -0.18 12.86 3.65
C VAL A 187 -0.60 12.30 2.32
N VAL A 188 -1.01 13.17 1.41
CA VAL A 188 -1.33 12.79 0.03
C VAL A 188 -0.21 13.29 -0.86
N ASP A 189 0.44 12.39 -1.56
CA ASP A 189 1.38 12.76 -2.59
C ASP A 189 0.62 12.95 -3.91
N ASP A 190 0.35 14.20 -4.27
CA ASP A 190 -0.33 14.56 -5.52
C ASP A 190 0.51 14.29 -6.77
N HIS A 191 1.81 14.01 -6.59
CA HIS A 191 2.74 13.67 -7.66
C HIS A 191 2.91 12.18 -7.88
N VAL A 192 2.18 11.33 -7.13
CA VAL A 192 2.19 9.89 -7.37
C VAL A 192 1.70 9.60 -8.78
N ALA A 193 2.62 9.12 -9.62
CA ALA A 193 2.32 8.79 -11.00
C ALA A 193 1.27 7.67 -11.09
N ILE A 194 0.12 7.98 -11.67
CA ILE A 194 -0.88 6.97 -12.02
C ILE A 194 -0.40 6.29 -13.30
N LEU A 195 0.04 5.04 -13.19
CA LEU A 195 0.47 4.29 -14.36
C LEU A 195 -0.75 3.76 -15.13
N GLN A 196 -0.74 3.96 -16.46
CA GLN A 196 -1.73 3.39 -17.36
C GLN A 196 -1.51 1.87 -17.51
N GLY A 197 -2.61 1.13 -17.64
CA GLY A 197 -2.62 -0.30 -17.93
C GLY A 197 -2.62 -0.59 -19.43
N LEU A 198 -2.79 -1.86 -19.78
CA LEU A 198 -2.74 -2.34 -21.19
C LEU A 198 -3.73 -1.66 -22.13
N ASP A 199 -4.81 -1.10 -21.60
CA ASP A 199 -5.93 -0.50 -22.32
C ASP A 199 -5.96 1.05 -22.27
N GLY A 200 -4.93 1.67 -21.69
CA GLY A 200 -4.82 3.12 -21.52
C GLY A 200 -5.54 3.70 -20.30
N ARG A 201 -6.39 2.91 -19.60
CA ARG A 201 -6.98 3.31 -18.32
C ARG A 201 -5.98 3.11 -17.19
N LYS A 202 -6.25 3.67 -16.01
CA LYS A 202 -5.47 3.40 -14.79
C LYS A 202 -5.22 1.88 -14.63
N MET A 203 -3.97 1.49 -14.40
CA MET A 203 -3.62 0.09 -14.16
C MET A 203 -4.29 -0.43 -12.89
N SER A 204 -5.13 -1.45 -13.02
CA SER A 204 -5.88 -2.03 -11.90
C SER A 204 -6.22 -3.50 -12.16
N LYS A 205 -6.16 -4.32 -11.11
CA LYS A 205 -6.58 -5.73 -11.15
C LYS A 205 -8.03 -5.88 -11.56
N SER A 206 -8.92 -4.99 -11.10
CA SER A 206 -10.34 -5.01 -11.43
C SER A 206 -10.64 -4.80 -12.91
N TYR A 207 -9.73 -4.16 -13.64
CA TYR A 207 -9.85 -3.98 -15.09
C TYR A 207 -9.14 -5.05 -15.91
N GLY A 208 -8.40 -5.97 -15.27
CA GLY A 208 -7.63 -6.99 -15.96
C GLY A 208 -6.53 -6.44 -16.89
N ASN A 209 -6.09 -5.20 -16.66
CA ASN A 209 -5.18 -4.44 -17.53
C ASN A 209 -3.77 -4.28 -16.93
N THR A 210 -3.39 -5.13 -15.97
CA THR A 210 -2.12 -5.02 -15.24
C THR A 210 -0.95 -5.63 -15.99
N ILE A 211 0.25 -5.08 -15.75
CA ILE A 211 1.53 -5.68 -16.11
C ILE A 211 2.16 -6.21 -14.79
N PRO A 212 2.37 -7.54 -14.65
CA PRO A 212 2.96 -8.11 -13.44
C PRO A 212 4.33 -7.53 -13.14
N LEU A 213 4.63 -7.31 -11.86
CA LEU A 213 5.91 -6.73 -11.44
C LEU A 213 7.05 -7.75 -11.58
N PHE A 214 6.88 -8.94 -11.05
CA PHE A 214 7.87 -10.03 -11.07
C PHE A 214 7.35 -11.23 -11.86
N GLY A 215 7.20 -11.05 -13.16
CA GLY A 215 7.06 -12.15 -14.11
C GLY A 215 8.40 -12.48 -14.76
N THR A 216 8.48 -13.62 -15.45
CA THR A 216 9.64 -13.91 -16.30
C THR A 216 9.81 -12.82 -17.38
N PRO A 217 11.02 -12.59 -17.93
CA PRO A 217 11.21 -11.63 -19.03
C PRO A 217 10.26 -11.87 -20.20
N LYS A 218 9.99 -13.15 -20.51
CA LYS A 218 9.02 -13.53 -21.57
C LYS A 218 7.58 -13.12 -21.25
N GLN A 219 7.16 -13.23 -19.98
CA GLN A 219 5.84 -12.80 -19.52
C GLN A 219 5.72 -11.28 -19.54
N LEU A 220 6.77 -10.55 -19.11
CA LEU A 220 6.83 -9.09 -19.18
C LEU A 220 6.71 -8.61 -20.63
N GLN A 221 7.52 -9.16 -21.53
CA GLN A 221 7.48 -8.84 -22.95
C GLN A 221 6.11 -9.10 -23.57
N LYS A 222 5.50 -10.27 -23.25
CA LYS A 222 4.15 -10.62 -23.71
C LYS A 222 3.10 -9.62 -23.23
N SER A 223 3.23 -9.14 -21.98
CA SER A 223 2.32 -8.12 -21.44
C SER A 223 2.50 -6.77 -22.13
N ILE A 224 3.74 -6.30 -22.29
CA ILE A 224 4.04 -5.04 -22.99
C ILE A 224 3.54 -5.08 -24.44
N ASN A 225 3.68 -6.21 -25.13
CA ASN A 225 3.19 -6.36 -26.49
C ASN A 225 1.66 -6.22 -26.62
N LYS A 226 0.90 -6.47 -25.52
CA LYS A 226 -0.56 -6.30 -25.49
C LYS A 226 -1.02 -4.86 -25.26
N ILE A 227 -0.12 -3.92 -24.95
CA ILE A 227 -0.49 -2.51 -24.78
C ILE A 227 -1.18 -2.04 -26.05
N LYS A 228 -2.37 -1.46 -25.92
CA LYS A 228 -3.12 -0.89 -27.04
C LYS A 228 -2.36 0.25 -27.71
N THR A 229 -2.36 0.26 -29.02
CA THR A 229 -1.77 1.29 -29.86
C THR A 229 -2.78 1.67 -30.96
N ASN A 230 -2.60 2.83 -31.59
CA ASN A 230 -3.35 3.18 -32.80
C ASN A 230 -2.83 2.44 -34.02
N LEU A 231 -3.41 2.73 -35.18
CA LEU A 231 -3.11 2.07 -36.47
C LEU A 231 -2.03 2.77 -37.31
N LEU A 232 -1.34 3.79 -36.73
CA LEU A 232 -0.27 4.49 -37.44
C LEU A 232 0.91 3.56 -37.75
N GLU A 233 1.32 3.58 -39.02
CA GLU A 233 2.40 2.73 -39.52
C GLU A 233 3.79 3.26 -39.13
N PRO A 234 4.86 2.46 -39.26
CA PRO A 234 6.23 2.95 -39.15
C PRO A 234 6.49 4.07 -40.17
N GLY A 235 7.14 5.15 -39.71
CA GLY A 235 7.40 6.36 -40.53
C GLY A 235 6.33 7.45 -40.36
N GLU A 236 5.15 7.13 -39.84
CA GLU A 236 4.13 8.12 -39.51
C GLU A 236 4.37 8.71 -38.10
N PRO A 237 4.44 10.06 -37.97
CA PRO A 237 4.59 10.72 -36.69
C PRO A 237 3.47 10.32 -35.69
N LYS A 238 3.84 10.10 -34.46
CA LYS A 238 2.95 9.68 -33.38
C LYS A 238 2.98 10.68 -32.23
N ASP A 239 1.81 10.93 -31.61
CA ASP A 239 1.74 11.74 -30.42
C ASP A 239 2.21 10.89 -29.23
N ALA A 240 3.32 11.30 -28.61
CA ALA A 240 3.89 10.63 -27.47
C ALA A 240 2.97 10.76 -26.23
N ASP A 241 2.33 11.92 -26.04
CA ASP A 241 1.52 12.19 -24.85
C ASP A 241 0.21 11.39 -24.82
N ASP A 242 -0.30 10.98 -25.99
CA ASP A 242 -1.48 10.10 -26.12
C ASP A 242 -1.12 8.60 -26.12
N ALA A 243 0.18 8.26 -26.09
CA ALA A 243 0.63 6.89 -26.21
C ALA A 243 0.88 6.23 -24.83
N THR A 244 0.09 5.20 -24.47
CA THR A 244 0.31 4.40 -23.25
C THR A 244 1.74 3.87 -23.13
N VAL A 245 2.35 3.46 -24.24
CA VAL A 245 3.76 3.00 -24.28
C VAL A 245 4.70 4.10 -23.77
N PHE A 246 4.51 5.34 -24.22
CA PHE A 246 5.31 6.49 -23.78
C PHE A 246 5.03 6.88 -22.33
N GLN A 247 3.77 6.84 -21.88
CA GLN A 247 3.40 7.13 -20.50
C GLN A 247 4.08 6.15 -19.53
N ILE A 248 4.13 4.85 -19.88
CA ILE A 248 4.84 3.86 -19.06
C ILE A 248 6.36 4.09 -19.15
N TRP A 249 6.91 4.40 -20.33
CA TRP A 249 8.31 4.74 -20.50
C TRP A 249 8.75 5.87 -19.56
N CYS A 250 7.98 6.94 -19.49
CA CYS A 250 8.26 8.10 -18.62
C CYS A 250 8.38 7.75 -17.12
N ALA A 251 7.75 6.67 -16.68
CA ALA A 251 7.84 6.23 -15.29
C ALA A 251 9.18 5.55 -14.94
N PHE A 252 9.93 5.12 -15.95
CA PHE A 252 11.20 4.40 -15.81
C PHE A 252 12.39 5.15 -16.39
N ALA A 253 12.16 6.14 -17.23
CA ALA A 253 13.16 6.88 -17.97
C ALA A 253 13.56 8.18 -17.25
N ASP A 254 14.83 8.57 -17.38
CA ASP A 254 15.27 9.91 -17.02
C ASP A 254 14.82 10.97 -18.06
N GLU A 255 15.14 12.25 -17.80
CA GLU A 255 14.67 13.33 -18.68
C GLU A 255 15.29 13.26 -20.10
N ALA A 256 16.54 12.85 -20.21
CA ALA A 256 17.20 12.71 -21.51
C ALA A 256 16.58 11.56 -22.32
N GLU A 257 16.35 10.42 -21.69
CA GLU A 257 15.68 9.26 -22.28
C GLU A 257 14.24 9.59 -22.70
N ARG A 258 13.50 10.39 -21.91
CA ARG A 258 12.14 10.84 -22.25
C ARG A 258 12.15 11.71 -23.51
N GLN A 259 13.07 12.67 -23.60
CA GLN A 259 13.22 13.54 -24.76
C GLN A 259 13.60 12.76 -26.02
N GLN A 260 14.52 11.81 -25.89
CA GLN A 260 14.93 10.96 -26.99
C GLN A 260 13.77 10.09 -27.50
N MET A 261 13.00 9.48 -26.62
CA MET A 261 11.83 8.69 -26.99
C MET A 261 10.75 9.57 -27.62
N ARG A 262 10.51 10.78 -27.12
CA ARG A 262 9.57 11.75 -27.69
C ARG A 262 9.95 12.11 -29.13
N GLN A 263 11.24 12.33 -29.40
CA GLN A 263 11.74 12.58 -30.76
C GLN A 263 11.55 11.36 -31.66
N ALA A 264 11.76 10.15 -31.16
CA ALA A 264 11.52 8.92 -31.90
C ALA A 264 10.03 8.76 -32.29
N PHE A 265 9.10 9.11 -31.39
CA PHE A 265 7.65 9.14 -31.69
C PHE A 265 7.33 10.16 -32.78
N ALA A 266 7.84 11.37 -32.66
CA ALA A 266 7.68 12.42 -33.71
C ALA A 266 8.31 12.01 -35.05
N GLY A 267 9.41 11.23 -35.01
CA GLY A 267 10.07 10.68 -36.18
C GLY A 267 9.40 9.42 -36.78
N GLY A 268 8.28 8.95 -36.19
CA GLY A 268 7.53 7.81 -36.73
C GLY A 268 8.03 6.44 -36.34
N ILE A 269 8.60 6.29 -35.12
CA ILE A 269 9.01 4.96 -34.59
C ILE A 269 7.90 3.92 -34.73
N GLY A 270 8.23 2.70 -35.16
CA GLY A 270 7.27 1.58 -35.20
C GLY A 270 6.81 1.16 -33.80
N TRP A 271 5.53 0.79 -33.64
CA TRP A 271 5.00 0.35 -32.35
C TRP A 271 5.74 -0.86 -31.78
N GLY A 272 6.21 -1.77 -32.63
CA GLY A 272 7.02 -2.93 -32.23
C GLY A 272 8.35 -2.51 -31.60
N ASP A 273 9.03 -1.51 -32.18
CA ASP A 273 10.30 -0.99 -31.68
C ASP A 273 10.12 -0.20 -30.39
N ALA A 274 9.07 0.63 -30.29
CA ALA A 274 8.75 1.37 -29.08
C ALA A 274 8.45 0.41 -27.90
N LYS A 275 7.66 -0.66 -28.14
CA LYS A 275 7.37 -1.70 -27.14
C LYS A 275 8.60 -2.51 -26.76
N ARG A 276 9.49 -2.81 -27.71
CA ARG A 276 10.76 -3.51 -27.45
C ARG A 276 11.65 -2.66 -26.54
N GLN A 277 11.84 -1.39 -26.86
CA GLN A 277 12.63 -0.47 -26.02
C GLN A 277 12.02 -0.33 -24.61
N LEU A 278 10.69 -0.19 -24.49
CA LEU A 278 10.00 -0.19 -23.19
C LEU A 278 10.27 -1.48 -22.41
N PHE A 279 10.20 -2.64 -23.06
CA PHE A 279 10.51 -3.92 -22.42
C PHE A 279 11.95 -3.94 -21.91
N GLU A 280 12.91 -3.58 -22.73
CA GLU A 280 14.33 -3.55 -22.36
C GLU A 280 14.54 -2.65 -21.13
N ARG A 281 14.04 -1.42 -21.16
CA ARG A 281 14.18 -0.45 -20.05
C ARG A 281 13.55 -0.93 -18.74
N VAL A 282 12.32 -1.44 -18.77
CA VAL A 282 11.63 -1.97 -17.59
C VAL A 282 12.31 -3.24 -17.08
N ASN A 283 12.73 -4.13 -17.99
CA ASN A 283 13.40 -5.38 -17.60
C ASN A 283 14.75 -5.11 -16.95
N ASP A 284 15.53 -4.18 -17.46
CA ASP A 284 16.84 -3.84 -16.90
C ASP A 284 16.71 -3.28 -15.48
N GLU A 285 15.73 -2.43 -15.23
CA GLU A 285 15.47 -1.91 -13.88
C GLU A 285 15.00 -2.99 -12.90
N LEU A 286 14.14 -3.90 -13.37
CA LEU A 286 13.51 -4.91 -12.51
C LEU A 286 14.30 -6.23 -12.37
N SER A 287 15.25 -6.53 -13.26
CA SER A 287 15.98 -7.81 -13.22
C SER A 287 16.69 -8.05 -11.90
N PRO A 288 17.45 -7.10 -11.30
CA PRO A 288 18.10 -7.33 -10.03
C PRO A 288 17.11 -7.54 -8.87
N ALA A 289 15.97 -6.85 -8.92
CA ALA A 289 14.90 -7.01 -7.93
C ALA A 289 14.18 -8.36 -8.10
N ARG A 290 13.96 -8.81 -9.34
CA ARG A 290 13.37 -10.12 -9.64
C ARG A 290 14.20 -11.26 -9.07
N GLU A 291 15.52 -11.23 -9.24
CA GLU A 291 16.43 -12.23 -8.69
C GLU A 291 16.40 -12.25 -7.15
N ARG A 292 16.33 -11.07 -6.52
CA ARG A 292 16.15 -10.99 -5.06
C ARG A 292 14.80 -11.55 -4.61
N TYR A 293 13.73 -11.22 -5.34
CA TYR A 293 12.39 -11.72 -5.07
C TYR A 293 12.34 -13.26 -5.15
N GLU A 294 12.89 -13.85 -6.20
CA GLU A 294 12.93 -15.31 -6.37
C GLU A 294 13.69 -16.01 -5.23
N ARG A 295 14.81 -15.44 -4.79
CA ARG A 295 15.56 -15.97 -3.63
C ARG A 295 14.75 -15.90 -2.33
N LEU A 296 14.10 -14.76 -2.06
CA LEU A 296 13.26 -14.59 -0.87
C LEU A 296 12.04 -15.52 -0.90
N MET A 297 11.43 -15.73 -2.06
CA MET A 297 10.31 -16.66 -2.21
C MET A 297 10.74 -18.13 -2.04
N ALA A 298 11.97 -18.46 -2.38
CA ALA A 298 12.55 -19.79 -2.18
C ALA A 298 12.94 -20.06 -0.71
N ASP A 299 13.14 -19.01 0.11
CA ASP A 299 13.47 -19.13 1.53
C ASP A 299 12.43 -18.41 2.43
N PRO A 300 11.29 -19.07 2.71
CA PRO A 300 10.29 -18.54 3.62
C PRO A 300 10.79 -18.28 5.05
N GLY A 301 11.80 -19.02 5.49
CA GLY A 301 12.41 -18.86 6.81
C GLY A 301 13.14 -17.54 6.95
N GLN A 302 13.83 -17.09 5.90
CA GLN A 302 14.45 -15.77 5.87
C GLN A 302 13.41 -14.65 5.96
N LEU A 303 12.33 -14.73 5.18
CA LEU A 303 11.24 -13.74 5.24
C LEU A 303 10.63 -13.67 6.63
N GLU A 304 10.33 -14.82 7.21
CA GLU A 304 9.77 -14.90 8.56
C GLU A 304 10.71 -14.26 9.59
N SER A 305 12.00 -14.55 9.54
CA SER A 305 13.00 -13.98 10.45
C SER A 305 13.07 -12.47 10.36
N ILE A 306 12.98 -11.90 9.15
CA ILE A 306 12.98 -10.43 8.95
C ILE A 306 11.75 -9.80 9.56
N LEU A 307 10.55 -10.35 9.33
CA LEU A 307 9.30 -9.81 9.88
C LEU A 307 9.27 -9.91 11.40
N GLN A 308 9.69 -11.04 11.96
CA GLN A 308 9.77 -11.26 13.40
C GLN A 308 10.79 -10.32 14.06
N ALA A 309 11.95 -10.08 13.43
CA ALA A 309 12.93 -9.11 13.92
C ALA A 309 12.36 -7.68 13.92
N GLY A 310 11.63 -7.28 12.88
CA GLY A 310 10.93 -6.00 12.81
C GLY A 310 9.91 -5.85 13.95
N ALA A 311 9.08 -6.86 14.17
CA ALA A 311 8.11 -6.88 15.25
C ALA A 311 8.79 -6.84 16.64
N ALA A 312 9.85 -7.63 16.85
CA ALA A 312 10.57 -7.65 18.12
C ALA A 312 11.17 -6.29 18.50
N ARG A 313 11.66 -5.52 17.53
CA ARG A 313 12.13 -4.14 17.74
C ARG A 313 11.02 -3.18 18.14
N LEU A 314 9.76 -3.45 17.73
CA LEU A 314 8.60 -2.60 18.00
C LEU A 314 7.88 -2.94 19.31
N ARG A 315 7.94 -4.20 19.79
CA ARG A 315 7.25 -4.65 20.99
C ARG A 315 7.50 -3.79 22.23
N PRO A 316 8.72 -3.28 22.51
CA PRO A 316 8.93 -2.38 23.64
C PRO A 316 8.13 -1.07 23.52
N GLN A 317 7.97 -0.52 22.31
CA GLN A 317 7.20 0.71 22.10
C GLN A 317 5.70 0.46 22.25
N SER A 318 5.15 -0.61 21.64
CA SER A 318 3.73 -0.95 21.73
C SER A 318 3.34 -1.31 23.17
N SER A 319 4.16 -2.10 23.88
CA SER A 319 3.92 -2.46 25.27
C SER A 319 3.94 -1.25 26.20
N ALA A 320 4.91 -0.35 26.05
CA ALA A 320 4.99 0.87 26.87
C ALA A 320 3.79 1.81 26.63
N LEU A 321 3.31 1.92 25.38
CA LEU A 321 2.10 2.68 25.11
C LEU A 321 0.88 2.01 25.75
N MET A 322 0.74 0.69 25.61
CA MET A 322 -0.39 -0.03 26.16
C MET A 322 -0.42 0.00 27.69
N GLU A 323 0.71 0.03 28.39
CA GLU A 323 0.77 0.28 29.82
C GLU A 323 0.14 1.63 30.17
N ARG A 324 0.49 2.69 29.46
CA ARG A 324 -0.12 4.02 29.65
C ARG A 324 -1.64 4.01 29.38
N VAL A 325 -2.07 3.32 28.31
CA VAL A 325 -3.48 3.18 27.95
C VAL A 325 -4.24 2.42 29.04
N ARG A 326 -3.72 1.28 29.50
CA ARG A 326 -4.32 0.49 30.60
C ARG A 326 -4.40 1.29 31.90
N ASP A 327 -3.34 2.04 32.22
CA ASP A 327 -3.32 2.92 33.38
C ASP A 327 -4.41 3.98 33.35
N ALA A 328 -4.55 4.65 32.21
CA ALA A 328 -5.52 5.70 32.02
C ALA A 328 -6.97 5.20 32.02
N THR A 329 -7.20 4.00 31.49
CA THR A 329 -8.54 3.37 31.42
C THR A 329 -8.89 2.55 32.66
N GLY A 330 -7.98 2.40 33.61
CA GLY A 330 -8.19 1.59 34.84
C GLY A 330 -8.04 0.08 34.62
N LEU A 331 -7.57 -0.37 33.48
CA LEU A 331 -7.36 -1.79 33.14
C LEU A 331 -5.99 -2.28 33.62
N ARG A 332 -5.73 -2.18 34.91
CA ARG A 332 -4.47 -2.61 35.53
C ARG A 332 -4.70 -3.67 36.60
N PRO A 333 -3.69 -4.49 36.90
CA PRO A 333 -3.77 -5.41 38.04
C PRO A 333 -4.03 -4.65 39.34
N TYR A 334 -4.86 -5.22 40.19
CA TYR A 334 -5.03 -4.73 41.57
C TYR A 334 -3.68 -4.84 42.28
N ARG A 335 -3.26 -3.76 42.95
CA ARG A 335 -2.08 -3.72 43.81
C ARG A 335 -2.46 -4.05 45.24
#